data_7808711d799d75cf64a833fe3653e9e9
#
_entry.id   7808711d799d75cf64a833fe3653e9e9
#
_cell.length_a   1.000
_cell.length_b   1.000
_cell.length_c   1.000
_cell.angle_alpha   90.00
_cell.angle_beta   90.00
_cell.angle_gamma   90.00
#
_symmetry.space_group_name_H-M   'P 1'
#
loop_
_entity.id
_entity.type
_entity.pdbx_description
1 polymer ?
#
loop_
_entity_poly.entity_id
_entity_poly.type
_entity_poly.pdbx_seq_one_letter_code
_entity_poly.pdbx_strand_id
1 'polypeptide(L)'
;MKEFIKEWGVFILILSLFLLSRIFLWQFVKVDGHSMDPTLADKEQLVVLKQTKINRFDIVVANEEEGGQKKKIVKRVIGMPGDVIKYKNDTLTINNKKTEEPYLKEYTKLFKKDKLQEKYSYNPLFQDLAQSSTAFTTDSNGSSEFTTVVPKGHYYLVGDDRIVSKDSRAVGPFKKSTIVGEVKFRFWPIHRFGTIN
;
A
#
# COMPACT_ATOMS: atom_id res chain seq x y z
N MET A 1 -5.45 -9.30 -48.47
CA MET A 1 -5.44 -8.19 -47.52
C MET A 1 -6.82 -7.62 -47.21
N LYS A 2 -7.60 -7.23 -48.23
CA LYS A 2 -8.98 -6.69 -48.04
C LYS A 2 -9.94 -7.69 -47.37
N GLU A 3 -9.95 -8.96 -47.81
CA GLU A 3 -10.78 -10.03 -47.23
C GLU A 3 -10.39 -10.28 -45.74
N PHE A 4 -9.09 -10.36 -45.45
CA PHE A 4 -8.59 -10.53 -44.08
C PHE A 4 -9.05 -9.38 -43.15
N ILE A 5 -8.93 -8.12 -43.59
CA ILE A 5 -9.40 -6.97 -42.82
C ILE A 5 -10.93 -6.99 -42.65
N LYS A 6 -11.68 -7.45 -43.63
CA LYS A 6 -13.12 -7.57 -43.54
C LYS A 6 -13.56 -8.62 -42.50
N GLU A 7 -12.84 -9.74 -42.43
CA GLU A 7 -13.15 -10.83 -41.49
C GLU A 7 -12.64 -10.57 -40.10
N TRP A 8 -11.42 -10.03 -39.98
CA TRP A 8 -10.71 -9.89 -38.68
C TRP A 8 -10.59 -8.47 -38.16
N GLY A 9 -10.97 -7.45 -38.93
CA GLY A 9 -10.74 -6.05 -38.62
C GLY A 9 -11.37 -5.63 -37.29
N VAL A 10 -12.61 -6.06 -37.01
CA VAL A 10 -13.31 -5.76 -35.77
C VAL A 10 -12.60 -6.42 -34.56
N PHE A 11 -12.20 -7.67 -34.72
CA PHE A 11 -11.45 -8.39 -33.66
C PHE A 11 -10.11 -7.70 -33.35
N ILE A 12 -9.35 -7.36 -34.42
CA ILE A 12 -8.06 -6.66 -34.27
C ILE A 12 -8.26 -5.31 -33.60
N LEU A 13 -9.30 -4.56 -33.94
CA LEU A 13 -9.64 -3.28 -33.35
C LEU A 13 -9.93 -3.44 -31.84
N ILE A 14 -10.79 -4.38 -31.46
CA ILE A 14 -11.15 -4.65 -30.05
C ILE A 14 -9.91 -5.07 -29.27
N LEU A 15 -9.12 -5.99 -29.81
CA LEU A 15 -7.88 -6.44 -29.18
C LEU A 15 -6.89 -5.29 -28.99
N SER A 16 -6.73 -4.44 -30.01
CA SER A 16 -5.86 -3.26 -29.94
C SER A 16 -6.33 -2.27 -28.87
N LEU A 17 -7.63 -1.98 -28.80
CA LEU A 17 -8.21 -1.11 -27.78
C LEU A 17 -8.03 -1.70 -26.38
N PHE A 18 -8.20 -3.02 -26.22
CA PHE A 18 -7.95 -3.70 -24.94
C PHE A 18 -6.49 -3.60 -24.51
N LEU A 19 -5.54 -3.86 -25.42
CA LEU A 19 -4.11 -3.75 -25.13
C LEU A 19 -3.70 -2.30 -24.79
N LEU A 20 -4.22 -1.32 -25.54
CA LEU A 20 -4.01 0.10 -25.23
C LEU A 20 -4.57 0.48 -23.88
N SER A 21 -5.78 0.02 -23.54
CA SER A 21 -6.36 0.28 -22.22
C SER A 21 -5.49 -0.25 -21.09
N ARG A 22 -4.92 -1.45 -21.26
CA ARG A 22 -3.99 -2.04 -20.27
C ARG A 22 -2.71 -1.22 -20.11
N ILE A 23 -2.17 -0.68 -21.19
CA ILE A 23 -0.96 0.15 -21.14
C ILE A 23 -1.23 1.45 -20.38
N PHE A 24 -2.34 2.13 -20.66
CA PHE A 24 -2.59 3.48 -20.17
C PHE A 24 -3.47 3.57 -18.93
N LEU A 25 -4.44 2.67 -18.76
CA LEU A 25 -5.48 2.85 -17.73
C LEU A 25 -5.31 1.94 -16.51
N TRP A 26 -4.84 0.72 -16.67
CA TRP A 26 -4.78 -0.24 -15.58
C TRP A 26 -3.69 -1.28 -15.75
N GLN A 27 -3.39 -1.98 -14.64
CA GLN A 27 -2.47 -3.13 -14.66
C GLN A 27 -2.80 -4.10 -13.52
N PHE A 28 -2.34 -5.34 -13.67
CA PHE A 28 -2.35 -6.31 -12.58
C PHE A 28 -1.09 -6.20 -11.74
N VAL A 29 -1.25 -6.35 -10.43
CA VAL A 29 -0.15 -6.44 -9.47
C VAL A 29 -0.43 -7.59 -8.52
N LYS A 30 0.59 -8.39 -8.23
CA LYS A 30 0.56 -9.43 -7.20
C LYS A 30 1.19 -8.86 -5.94
N VAL A 31 0.51 -9.06 -4.81
CA VAL A 31 1.07 -8.73 -3.48
C VAL A 31 2.19 -9.70 -3.16
N ASP A 32 3.31 -9.18 -2.70
CA ASP A 32 4.44 -9.97 -2.23
C ASP A 32 4.82 -9.52 -0.82
N GLY A 33 4.65 -10.43 0.14
CA GLY A 33 4.90 -10.20 1.55
C GLY A 33 3.71 -9.69 2.36
N HIS A 34 3.97 -9.33 3.61
CA HIS A 34 2.98 -9.11 4.67
C HIS A 34 2.80 -7.65 5.08
N SER A 35 3.45 -6.72 4.39
CA SER A 35 3.46 -5.29 4.80
C SER A 35 2.10 -4.60 4.78
N MET A 36 1.09 -5.20 4.14
CA MET A 36 -0.27 -4.68 4.04
C MET A 36 -1.32 -5.53 4.79
N ASP A 37 -0.88 -6.54 5.57
CA ASP A 37 -1.78 -7.27 6.45
C ASP A 37 -2.44 -6.32 7.48
N PRO A 38 -3.72 -6.52 7.81
CA PRO A 38 -4.65 -7.56 7.38
C PRO A 38 -5.42 -7.22 6.10
N THR A 39 -5.23 -6.01 5.55
CA THR A 39 -6.02 -5.51 4.42
C THR A 39 -5.75 -6.30 3.15
N LEU A 40 -4.47 -6.51 2.84
CA LEU A 40 -4.00 -7.30 1.71
C LEU A 40 -3.04 -8.37 2.18
N ALA A 41 -3.36 -9.62 1.85
CA ALA A 41 -2.53 -10.76 2.16
C ALA A 41 -1.50 -11.06 1.06
N ASP A 42 -0.45 -11.80 1.43
CA ASP A 42 0.53 -12.30 0.46
C ASP A 42 -0.14 -13.09 -0.67
N LYS A 43 0.38 -12.96 -1.89
CA LYS A 43 -0.08 -13.61 -3.14
C LYS A 43 -1.45 -13.16 -3.66
N GLU A 44 -2.14 -12.24 -3.02
CA GLU A 44 -3.34 -11.63 -3.59
C GLU A 44 -3.03 -10.91 -4.92
N GLN A 45 -4.00 -10.91 -5.84
CA GLN A 45 -3.85 -10.26 -7.14
C GLN A 45 -4.85 -9.11 -7.27
N LEU A 46 -4.33 -7.97 -7.69
CA LEU A 46 -4.98 -6.69 -7.61
C LEU A 46 -5.06 -6.03 -8.99
N VAL A 47 -6.14 -5.29 -9.22
CA VAL A 47 -6.26 -4.34 -10.33
C VAL A 47 -5.89 -2.95 -9.83
N VAL A 48 -4.94 -2.34 -10.51
CA VAL A 48 -4.43 -1.00 -10.23
C VAL A 48 -4.85 -0.05 -11.35
N LEU A 49 -5.51 1.04 -11.01
CA LEU A 49 -5.87 2.10 -11.95
C LEU A 49 -4.79 3.19 -11.95
N LYS A 50 -4.28 3.52 -13.14
CA LYS A 50 -3.09 4.38 -13.29
C LYS A 50 -3.39 5.88 -13.25
N GLN A 51 -4.59 6.29 -13.67
CA GLN A 51 -4.94 7.70 -13.86
C GLN A 51 -6.03 8.17 -12.90
N THR A 52 -5.92 7.76 -11.62
CA THR A 52 -6.83 8.18 -10.57
C THR A 52 -6.26 9.34 -9.78
N LYS A 53 -7.13 10.18 -9.25
CA LYS A 53 -6.75 11.17 -8.24
C LYS A 53 -6.52 10.42 -6.93
N ILE A 54 -5.30 10.49 -6.42
CA ILE A 54 -4.93 9.86 -5.15
C ILE A 54 -5.46 10.68 -3.99
N ASN A 55 -6.17 10.03 -3.08
CA ASN A 55 -6.72 10.61 -1.86
C ASN A 55 -6.06 9.99 -0.63
N ARG A 56 -6.31 10.59 0.53
CA ARG A 56 -5.87 10.02 1.81
C ARG A 56 -6.56 8.68 2.06
N PHE A 57 -5.80 7.74 2.57
CA PHE A 57 -6.13 6.35 2.83
C PHE A 57 -6.29 5.45 1.61
N ASP A 58 -6.20 5.97 0.38
CA ASP A 58 -6.10 5.11 -0.79
C ASP A 58 -4.90 4.18 -0.67
N ILE A 59 -5.05 2.94 -1.13
CA ILE A 59 -3.94 2.00 -1.28
C ILE A 59 -3.35 2.20 -2.67
N VAL A 60 -2.06 2.43 -2.73
CA VAL A 60 -1.35 2.72 -3.98
C VAL A 60 -0.22 1.73 -4.23
N VAL A 61 0.08 1.54 -5.51
CA VAL A 61 1.34 0.93 -5.94
C VAL A 61 2.33 2.04 -6.25
N ALA A 62 3.52 1.94 -5.69
CA ALA A 62 4.61 2.86 -5.96
C ALA A 62 5.88 2.11 -6.39
N ASN A 63 6.74 2.77 -7.16
CA ASN A 63 8.08 2.30 -7.44
C ASN A 63 9.01 2.77 -6.33
N GLU A 64 9.71 1.85 -5.70
CA GLU A 64 10.81 2.08 -4.79
C GLU A 64 12.11 1.69 -5.49
N GLU A 65 13.17 2.46 -5.25
CA GLU A 65 14.51 2.12 -5.74
C GLU A 65 15.35 1.68 -4.53
N GLU A 66 15.80 0.43 -4.55
CA GLU A 66 16.61 -0.17 -3.51
C GLU A 66 17.83 -0.84 -4.13
N GLY A 67 19.03 -0.41 -3.76
CA GLY A 67 20.27 -0.99 -4.31
C GLY A 67 20.40 -0.88 -5.84
N GLY A 68 19.84 0.16 -6.46
CA GLY A 68 19.82 0.35 -7.91
C GLY A 68 18.77 -0.49 -8.66
N GLN A 69 17.95 -1.26 -7.94
CA GLN A 69 16.86 -2.03 -8.51
C GLN A 69 15.51 -1.36 -8.23
N LYS A 70 14.65 -1.31 -9.25
CA LYS A 70 13.27 -0.82 -9.11
C LYS A 70 12.36 -1.95 -8.65
N LYS A 71 11.73 -1.77 -7.50
CA LYS A 71 10.74 -2.68 -6.93
C LYS A 71 9.38 -1.98 -6.85
N LYS A 72 8.30 -2.71 -7.13
CA LYS A 72 6.95 -2.22 -6.87
C LYS A 72 6.57 -2.57 -5.44
N ILE A 73 6.08 -1.58 -4.71
CA ILE A 73 5.55 -1.74 -3.36
C ILE A 73 4.09 -1.36 -3.33
N VAL A 74 3.34 -1.96 -2.41
CA VAL A 74 1.94 -1.62 -2.13
C VAL A 74 1.89 -1.02 -0.73
N LYS A 75 1.34 0.20 -0.60
CA LYS A 75 1.25 0.93 0.67
C LYS A 75 -0.02 1.78 0.70
N ARG A 76 -0.39 2.24 1.90
CA ARG A 76 -1.50 3.17 2.10
C ARG A 76 -1.01 4.60 2.20
N VAL A 77 -1.75 5.53 1.60
CA VAL A 77 -1.49 6.98 1.67
C VAL A 77 -1.96 7.49 3.03
N ILE A 78 -1.05 7.82 3.92
CA ILE A 78 -1.35 8.44 5.20
C ILE A 78 -1.23 9.95 5.11
N GLY A 79 -0.21 10.46 4.43
CA GLY A 79 0.02 11.89 4.27
C GLY A 79 -0.06 12.35 2.84
N MET A 80 -0.78 13.45 2.65
CA MET A 80 -0.86 14.19 1.40
C MET A 80 0.23 15.28 1.34
N PRO A 81 0.57 15.79 0.16
CA PRO A 81 1.53 16.88 0.04
C PRO A 81 1.20 18.08 0.93
N GLY A 82 2.16 18.47 1.79
CA GLY A 82 2.02 19.59 2.74
C GLY A 82 1.47 19.22 4.12
N ASP A 83 1.09 17.97 4.35
CA ASP A 83 0.61 17.55 5.66
C ASP A 83 1.71 17.50 6.72
N VAL A 84 1.32 17.80 7.94
CA VAL A 84 2.09 17.50 9.17
C VAL A 84 1.47 16.27 9.83
N ILE A 85 2.21 15.18 9.85
CA ILE A 85 1.81 13.89 10.43
C ILE A 85 2.49 13.74 11.77
N LYS A 86 1.72 13.45 12.79
CA LYS A 86 2.22 13.12 14.12
C LYS A 86 1.61 11.80 14.59
N TYR A 87 2.47 10.90 15.02
CA TYR A 87 2.08 9.72 15.79
C TYR A 87 2.50 9.91 17.24
N LYS A 88 1.64 9.47 18.15
CA LYS A 88 1.92 9.36 19.58
C LYS A 88 1.17 8.16 20.14
N ASN A 89 1.92 7.12 20.55
CA ASN A 89 1.37 5.88 21.10
C ASN A 89 0.18 5.35 20.28
N ASP A 90 0.41 5.06 19.01
CA ASP A 90 -0.60 4.57 18.03
C ASP A 90 -1.73 5.55 17.71
N THR A 91 -1.65 6.78 18.18
CA THR A 91 -2.62 7.82 17.82
C THR A 91 -2.08 8.67 16.69
N LEU A 92 -2.78 8.65 15.55
CA LEU A 92 -2.48 9.49 14.40
C LEU A 92 -3.14 10.86 14.54
N THR A 93 -2.35 11.91 14.29
CA THR A 93 -2.81 13.29 14.15
C THR A 93 -2.29 13.85 12.85
N ILE A 94 -3.16 14.44 12.04
CA ILE A 94 -2.81 15.08 10.76
C ILE A 94 -3.26 16.54 10.84
N ASN A 95 -2.31 17.47 10.63
CA ASN A 95 -2.57 18.91 10.69
C ASN A 95 -3.29 19.32 12.00
N ASN A 96 -2.80 18.79 13.13
CA ASN A 96 -3.34 18.96 14.48
C ASN A 96 -4.74 18.37 14.71
N LYS A 97 -5.30 17.60 13.76
CA LYS A 97 -6.59 16.91 13.92
C LYS A 97 -6.35 15.42 14.15
N LYS A 98 -6.89 14.88 15.26
CA LYS A 98 -6.89 13.44 15.52
C LYS A 98 -7.63 12.72 14.38
N THR A 99 -7.01 11.69 13.86
CA THR A 99 -7.48 10.94 12.70
C THR A 99 -7.52 9.46 13.05
N GLU A 100 -8.62 8.81 12.78
CA GLU A 100 -8.78 7.38 13.05
C GLU A 100 -8.27 6.53 11.89
N GLU A 101 -7.77 5.33 12.23
CA GLU A 101 -7.29 4.32 11.30
C GLU A 101 -8.07 3.01 11.53
N PRO A 102 -9.36 2.95 11.11
CA PRO A 102 -10.24 1.82 11.43
C PRO A 102 -9.76 0.49 10.85
N TYR A 103 -9.01 0.53 9.75
CA TYR A 103 -8.42 -0.64 9.10
C TYR A 103 -7.31 -1.31 9.93
N LEU A 104 -6.78 -0.65 10.96
CA LEU A 104 -5.78 -1.19 11.88
C LEU A 104 -6.36 -1.76 13.17
N LYS A 105 -7.67 -1.63 13.38
CA LYS A 105 -8.31 -1.93 14.67
C LYS A 105 -8.01 -3.35 15.15
N GLU A 106 -8.03 -4.32 14.24
CA GLU A 106 -7.72 -5.72 14.57
C GLU A 106 -6.26 -5.88 15.04
N TYR A 107 -5.31 -5.41 14.25
CA TYR A 107 -3.87 -5.54 14.56
C TYR A 107 -3.46 -4.77 15.80
N THR A 108 -3.98 -3.57 15.98
CA THR A 108 -3.75 -2.79 17.20
C THR A 108 -4.30 -3.51 18.45
N LYS A 109 -5.46 -4.18 18.33
CA LYS A 109 -6.01 -5.00 19.41
C LYS A 109 -5.14 -6.22 19.71
N LEU A 110 -4.70 -6.95 18.70
CA LEU A 110 -3.81 -8.10 18.84
C LEU A 110 -2.44 -7.68 19.41
N PHE A 111 -1.90 -6.55 18.98
CA PHE A 111 -0.67 -6.02 19.53
C PHE A 111 -0.80 -5.69 21.02
N LYS A 112 -1.92 -5.12 21.45
CA LYS A 112 -2.17 -4.84 22.88
C LYS A 112 -2.38 -6.11 23.71
N LYS A 113 -2.94 -7.17 23.08
CA LYS A 113 -3.21 -8.45 23.77
C LYS A 113 -1.90 -9.21 24.05
N ASP A 114 -1.08 -9.43 23.05
CA ASP A 114 0.05 -10.35 23.10
C ASP A 114 1.24 -9.96 22.23
N LYS A 115 1.31 -8.70 21.78
CA LYS A 115 2.36 -8.24 20.86
C LYS A 115 2.38 -9.02 19.54
N LEU A 116 1.21 -9.43 19.03
CA LEU A 116 1.05 -10.22 17.80
C LEU A 116 1.75 -11.60 17.84
N GLN A 117 2.07 -12.15 19.01
CA GLN A 117 2.81 -13.41 19.15
C GLN A 117 2.01 -14.60 18.59
N GLU A 118 0.71 -14.65 18.87
CA GLU A 118 -0.18 -15.65 18.30
C GLU A 118 -0.30 -15.50 16.78
N LYS A 119 -0.45 -14.25 16.30
CA LYS A 119 -0.61 -13.93 14.87
C LYS A 119 0.60 -14.36 14.03
N TYR A 120 1.81 -14.14 14.54
CA TYR A 120 3.06 -14.48 13.86
C TYR A 120 3.73 -15.74 14.38
N SER A 121 2.98 -16.65 14.99
CA SER A 121 3.49 -17.92 15.52
C SER A 121 4.28 -18.76 14.51
N TYR A 122 4.02 -18.57 13.22
CA TYR A 122 4.71 -19.25 12.12
C TYR A 122 6.06 -18.61 11.73
N ASN A 123 6.38 -17.39 12.24
CA ASN A 123 7.58 -16.66 11.83
C ASN A 123 8.27 -15.99 13.04
N PRO A 124 9.37 -16.60 13.57
CA PRO A 124 10.09 -16.06 14.73
C PRO A 124 10.58 -14.63 14.53
N LEU A 125 11.06 -14.26 13.33
CA LEU A 125 11.53 -12.89 13.07
C LEU A 125 10.41 -11.86 13.28
N PHE A 126 9.20 -12.15 12.82
CA PHE A 126 8.05 -11.24 13.02
C PHE A 126 7.66 -11.16 14.50
N GLN A 127 7.75 -12.29 15.21
CA GLN A 127 7.53 -12.30 16.66
C GLN A 127 8.53 -11.42 17.40
N ASP A 128 9.82 -11.53 17.06
CA ASP A 128 10.88 -10.72 17.66
C ASP A 128 10.70 -9.23 17.40
N LEU A 129 10.37 -8.85 16.17
CA LEU A 129 10.07 -7.46 15.80
C LEU A 129 8.88 -6.90 16.59
N ALA A 130 7.80 -7.65 16.72
CA ALA A 130 6.63 -7.24 17.48
C ALA A 130 6.94 -7.15 18.97
N GLN A 131 7.68 -8.12 19.52
CA GLN A 131 8.04 -8.16 20.94
C GLN A 131 8.95 -6.99 21.34
N SER A 132 9.91 -6.64 20.49
CA SER A 132 10.84 -5.54 20.73
C SER A 132 10.22 -4.15 20.53
N SER A 133 9.10 -4.05 19.81
CA SER A 133 8.46 -2.77 19.51
C SER A 133 7.77 -2.16 20.72
N THR A 134 7.96 -0.85 20.93
CA THR A 134 7.34 -0.08 22.04
C THR A 134 5.86 0.23 21.81
N ALA A 135 5.43 0.33 20.54
CA ALA A 135 4.06 0.54 20.11
C ALA A 135 3.82 -0.19 18.78
N PHE A 136 2.58 -0.33 18.34
CA PHE A 136 2.27 -0.92 17.05
C PHE A 136 2.82 -0.07 15.87
N THR A 137 2.80 1.25 16.05
CA THR A 137 3.36 2.21 15.09
C THR A 137 4.56 2.94 15.69
N THR A 138 5.76 2.67 15.18
CA THR A 138 7.00 3.36 15.55
C THR A 138 7.68 3.94 14.32
N ASP A 139 8.57 4.92 14.50
CA ASP A 139 9.49 5.35 13.44
C ASP A 139 10.65 4.36 13.24
N SER A 140 11.60 4.72 12.38
CA SER A 140 12.78 3.90 12.10
C SER A 140 13.74 3.73 13.29
N ASN A 141 13.60 4.57 14.33
CA ASN A 141 14.41 4.51 15.55
C ASN A 141 13.67 3.79 16.70
N GLY A 142 12.49 3.23 16.43
CA GLY A 142 11.66 2.55 17.45
C GLY A 142 10.89 3.52 18.35
N SER A 143 10.83 4.83 18.03
CA SER A 143 10.07 5.80 18.81
C SER A 143 8.57 5.71 18.52
N SER A 144 7.74 5.62 19.53
CA SER A 144 6.27 5.69 19.45
C SER A 144 5.73 7.13 19.32
N GLU A 145 6.60 8.14 19.44
CA GLU A 145 6.25 9.54 19.24
C GLU A 145 7.19 10.16 18.20
N PHE A 146 6.63 10.55 17.04
CA PHE A 146 7.38 11.19 15.97
C PHE A 146 6.49 12.12 15.15
N THR A 147 7.13 13.06 14.45
CA THR A 147 6.46 14.03 13.58
C THR A 147 7.20 14.12 12.25
N THR A 148 6.44 14.13 11.16
CA THR A 148 6.98 14.25 9.80
C THR A 148 6.15 15.27 9.01
N VAL A 149 6.83 16.14 8.27
CA VAL A 149 6.21 17.04 7.31
C VAL A 149 6.33 16.43 5.92
N VAL A 150 5.21 16.28 5.22
CA VAL A 150 5.19 15.75 3.85
C VAL A 150 5.54 16.86 2.87
N PRO A 151 6.65 16.80 2.12
CA PRO A 151 7.01 17.85 1.18
C PRO A 151 5.98 18.00 0.05
N LYS A 152 5.92 19.17 -0.58
CA LYS A 152 5.13 19.37 -1.80
C LYS A 152 5.52 18.34 -2.86
N GLY A 153 4.52 17.77 -3.55
CA GLY A 153 4.74 16.74 -4.57
C GLY A 153 5.12 15.36 -4.05
N HIS A 154 5.03 15.11 -2.75
CA HIS A 154 5.29 13.82 -2.12
C HIS A 154 4.07 13.30 -1.38
N TYR A 155 4.05 11.98 -1.16
CA TYR A 155 3.07 11.26 -0.33
C TYR A 155 3.80 10.53 0.79
N TYR A 156 3.20 10.47 1.96
CA TYR A 156 3.67 9.64 3.06
C TYR A 156 2.93 8.32 3.01
N LEU A 157 3.61 7.28 2.58
CA LEU A 157 3.08 5.95 2.33
C LEU A 157 3.48 5.03 3.48
N VAL A 158 2.50 4.33 4.08
CA VAL A 158 2.75 3.43 5.21
C VAL A 158 2.04 2.09 4.98
N GLY A 159 2.67 1.01 5.39
CA GLY A 159 2.05 -0.30 5.37
C GLY A 159 1.04 -0.47 6.49
N ASP A 160 0.01 -1.27 6.28
CA ASP A 160 -1.00 -1.53 7.31
C ASP A 160 -0.42 -2.41 8.43
N ASP A 161 0.46 -3.35 8.10
CA ASP A 161 1.28 -4.03 9.10
C ASP A 161 2.47 -3.15 9.52
N ARG A 162 2.26 -2.36 10.54
CA ARG A 162 3.21 -1.38 11.04
C ARG A 162 4.51 -1.99 11.57
N ILE A 163 4.47 -3.24 12.01
CA ILE A 163 5.63 -3.93 12.62
C ILE A 163 6.64 -4.34 11.56
N VAL A 164 6.18 -4.87 10.43
CA VAL A 164 7.09 -5.46 9.42
C VAL A 164 7.28 -4.57 8.20
N SER A 165 6.49 -3.52 8.04
CA SER A 165 6.52 -2.69 6.85
C SER A 165 7.75 -1.79 6.80
N LYS A 166 8.59 -1.96 5.78
CA LYS A 166 9.52 -0.93 5.33
C LYS A 166 8.76 0.07 4.46
N ASP A 167 8.68 1.33 4.89
CA ASP A 167 7.87 2.35 4.25
C ASP A 167 8.39 3.76 4.54
N SER A 168 7.55 4.81 4.36
CA SER A 168 7.98 6.20 4.55
C SER A 168 8.55 6.52 5.92
N ARG A 169 8.29 5.71 6.93
CA ARG A 169 8.90 5.86 8.27
C ARG A 169 10.40 5.59 8.24
N ALA A 170 10.85 4.72 7.34
CA ALA A 170 12.25 4.34 7.20
C ALA A 170 12.96 5.04 6.02
N VAL A 171 12.26 5.20 4.87
CA VAL A 171 12.87 5.71 3.63
C VAL A 171 12.45 7.15 3.28
N GLY A 172 11.57 7.75 4.08
CA GLY A 172 11.03 9.08 3.80
C GLY A 172 9.85 9.10 2.82
N PRO A 173 9.25 10.28 2.57
CA PRO A 173 8.10 10.44 1.69
C PRO A 173 8.43 10.13 0.22
N PHE A 174 7.50 9.46 -0.47
CA PHE A 174 7.62 9.08 -1.89
C PHE A 174 7.20 10.22 -2.82
N LYS A 175 7.96 10.45 -3.90
CA LYS A 175 7.59 11.42 -4.93
C LYS A 175 6.29 11.01 -5.63
N LYS A 176 5.42 11.96 -5.97
CA LYS A 176 4.20 11.71 -6.76
C LYS A 176 4.50 10.95 -8.06
N SER A 177 5.64 11.24 -8.71
CA SER A 177 6.06 10.57 -9.96
C SER A 177 6.38 9.09 -9.81
N THR A 178 6.61 8.59 -8.59
CA THR A 178 6.84 7.17 -8.33
C THR A 178 5.56 6.38 -8.15
N ILE A 179 4.41 7.06 -7.96
CA ILE A 179 3.12 6.39 -7.83
C ILE A 179 2.71 5.85 -9.19
N VAL A 180 2.48 4.55 -9.25
CA VAL A 180 2.03 3.81 -10.44
C VAL A 180 0.53 3.95 -10.62
N GLY A 181 -0.23 3.89 -9.53
CA GLY A 181 -1.68 3.99 -9.52
C GLY A 181 -2.29 3.53 -8.21
N GLU A 182 -3.61 3.59 -8.16
CA GLU A 182 -4.44 3.23 -7.03
C GLU A 182 -4.95 1.79 -7.16
N VAL A 183 -4.90 1.04 -6.08
CA VAL A 183 -5.50 -0.30 -5.99
C VAL A 183 -7.00 -0.14 -5.81
N LYS A 184 -7.79 -0.63 -6.76
CA LYS A 184 -9.25 -0.53 -6.68
C LYS A 184 -9.92 -1.85 -6.42
N PHE A 185 -9.30 -2.95 -6.85
CA PHE A 185 -10.02 -4.20 -6.90
C PHE A 185 -9.08 -5.38 -6.65
N ARG A 186 -9.53 -6.34 -5.84
CA ARG A 186 -8.89 -7.64 -5.66
C ARG A 186 -9.67 -8.69 -6.44
N PHE A 187 -9.02 -9.34 -7.40
CA PHE A 187 -9.66 -10.36 -8.21
C PHE A 187 -9.24 -11.79 -7.86
N TRP A 188 -8.19 -11.95 -7.05
CA TRP A 188 -7.76 -13.24 -6.53
C TRP A 188 -7.29 -13.11 -5.08
N PRO A 189 -7.60 -14.06 -4.20
CA PRO A 189 -8.39 -15.27 -4.41
C PRO A 189 -9.89 -14.97 -4.54
N ILE A 190 -10.64 -15.85 -5.23
CA ILE A 190 -12.07 -15.64 -5.56
C ILE A 190 -12.93 -15.42 -4.31
N HIS A 191 -12.65 -16.12 -3.20
CA HIS A 191 -13.40 -15.97 -1.95
C HIS A 191 -13.20 -14.60 -1.26
N ARG A 192 -12.22 -13.81 -1.69
CA ARG A 192 -11.97 -12.43 -1.24
C ARG A 192 -12.14 -11.40 -2.36
N PHE A 193 -12.80 -11.79 -3.47
CA PHE A 193 -13.07 -10.94 -4.61
C PHE A 193 -13.87 -9.68 -4.20
N GLY A 194 -13.44 -8.49 -4.64
CA GLY A 194 -14.17 -7.27 -4.35
C GLY A 194 -13.33 -6.00 -4.42
N THR A 195 -14.00 -4.88 -4.19
CA THR A 195 -13.36 -3.56 -4.06
C THR A 195 -12.53 -3.48 -2.79
N ILE A 196 -11.48 -2.68 -2.82
CA ILE A 196 -10.61 -2.40 -1.69
C ILE A 196 -10.77 -0.92 -1.37
N ASN A 197 -11.16 -0.64 -0.12
CA ASN A 197 -11.34 0.71 0.42
C ASN A 197 -10.29 0.99 1.49
#